data_223e58515f942ddff5f903625599aa70
#
_entry.id   223e58515f942ddff5f903625599aa70
#
_cell.length_a   1.000
_cell.length_b   1.000
_cell.length_c   1.000
_cell.angle_alpha   90.00
_cell.angle_beta   90.00
_cell.angle_gamma   90.00
#
_symmetry.space_group_name_H-M   'P 1'
#
loop_
_entity.id
_entity.type
_entity.pdbx_description
1 polymer ?
#
loop_
_entity_poly.entity_id
_entity_poly.type
_entity_poly.pdbx_seq_one_letter_code
_entity_poly.pdbx_strand_id
1 'polypeptide(L)'
;MKLLRYGQPGQEKPGLLDASGTIRDLSGHISDISGHALSDAGLSVLADFDPTSLPIVADDVRIGPCVGNVGKFICIGLNYADHAAESGLELPEEPVVFFKATSSIIGPNDNVEIPRGSVKTDWEVELGVVIGKHTKYVTRAEALDHVAGYCVVNDLSERDFQLHRSGQWVKGKSADTFGPIGPWLVTRDEVPDPQNLQMYLEVNGHRYQDGSTKTMHFDVSTVISHLSQFMSLHPGDVISTGTPPGVGMGQSPETYLRPGDRIELGIEQLGVQHQTVVVSI
;
A
#
# COMPACT_ATOMS: atom_id res chain seq x y z
N MET A 1 8.03 2.50 15.00
CA MET A 1 8.69 1.21 14.67
C MET A 1 8.46 0.87 13.20
N LYS A 2 9.35 0.02 12.62
CA LYS A 2 9.18 -0.53 11.26
C LYS A 2 8.96 -2.04 11.38
N LEU A 3 7.71 -2.47 11.22
CA LEU A 3 7.30 -3.88 11.29
C LEU A 3 7.23 -4.46 9.88
N LEU A 4 7.69 -5.69 9.69
CA LEU A 4 7.73 -6.36 8.40
C LEU A 4 7.42 -7.85 8.54
N ARG A 5 7.11 -8.49 7.41
CA ARG A 5 6.98 -9.94 7.33
C ARG A 5 8.04 -10.48 6.37
N TYR A 6 8.69 -11.57 6.71
CA TYR A 6 9.77 -12.13 5.93
C TYR A 6 9.63 -13.65 5.78
N GLY A 7 10.15 -14.19 4.71
CA GLY A 7 10.12 -15.63 4.38
C GLY A 7 9.39 -15.94 3.09
N GLN A 8 9.16 -17.22 2.84
CA GLN A 8 8.49 -17.69 1.62
C GLN A 8 7.01 -17.29 1.61
N PRO A 9 6.42 -17.12 0.41
CA PRO A 9 4.99 -16.81 0.28
C PRO A 9 4.11 -17.80 1.03
N GLY A 10 3.19 -17.29 1.85
CA GLY A 10 2.29 -18.09 2.68
C GLY A 10 2.91 -18.71 3.93
N GLN A 11 4.20 -18.46 4.19
CA GLN A 11 4.95 -18.92 5.37
C GLN A 11 5.73 -17.78 6.03
N GLU A 12 5.32 -16.56 5.77
CA GLU A 12 5.98 -15.39 6.32
C GLU A 12 5.92 -15.37 7.85
N LYS A 13 6.99 -14.85 8.44
CA LYS A 13 7.14 -14.62 9.87
C LYS A 13 7.17 -13.13 10.18
N PRO A 14 6.70 -12.70 11.36
CA PRO A 14 6.80 -11.30 11.77
C PRO A 14 8.24 -10.91 12.11
N GLY A 15 8.62 -9.71 11.75
CA GLY A 15 9.91 -9.12 12.04
C GLY A 15 9.83 -7.63 12.36
N LEU A 16 10.90 -7.12 12.90
CA LEU A 16 11.13 -5.71 13.22
C LEU A 16 12.45 -5.27 12.60
N LEU A 17 12.49 -4.12 11.97
CA LEU A 17 13.71 -3.49 11.48
C LEU A 17 14.30 -2.65 12.61
N ASP A 18 15.51 -2.98 13.08
CA ASP A 18 16.20 -2.19 14.09
C ASP A 18 16.86 -0.92 13.52
N ALA A 19 17.43 -0.09 14.38
CA ALA A 19 18.05 1.18 14.00
C ALA A 19 19.27 1.01 13.08
N SER A 20 19.88 -0.18 13.02
CA SER A 20 20.99 -0.48 12.11
C SER A 20 20.52 -0.95 10.72
N GLY A 21 19.21 -1.17 10.56
CA GLY A 21 18.63 -1.76 9.36
C GLY A 21 18.63 -3.29 9.35
N THR A 22 18.95 -3.92 10.50
CA THR A 22 18.93 -5.38 10.63
C THR A 22 17.53 -5.87 10.95
N ILE A 23 17.08 -6.92 10.28
CA ILE A 23 15.80 -7.57 10.56
C ILE A 23 15.93 -8.43 11.81
N ARG A 24 15.01 -8.25 12.74
CA ARG A 24 14.91 -9.00 14.00
C ARG A 24 13.64 -9.86 13.99
N ASP A 25 13.77 -11.11 14.39
CA ASP A 25 12.67 -12.08 14.43
C ASP A 25 11.74 -11.83 15.62
N LEU A 26 10.46 -11.60 15.35
CA LEU A 26 9.39 -11.45 16.35
C LEU A 26 8.55 -12.72 16.54
N SER A 27 8.83 -13.81 15.81
CA SER A 27 7.98 -15.02 15.82
C SER A 27 7.89 -15.73 17.18
N GLY A 28 8.82 -15.46 18.09
CA GLY A 28 8.75 -15.92 19.47
C GLY A 28 7.78 -15.11 20.38
N HIS A 29 7.26 -14.00 19.89
CA HIS A 29 6.45 -13.04 20.67
C HIS A 29 5.06 -12.83 20.10
N ILE A 30 4.92 -12.79 18.77
CA ILE A 30 3.64 -12.66 18.05
C ILE A 30 3.58 -13.68 16.94
N SER A 31 2.37 -14.13 16.61
CA SER A 31 2.16 -15.09 15.52
C SER A 31 2.28 -14.45 14.14
N ASP A 32 1.86 -13.19 13.99
CA ASP A 32 1.90 -12.44 12.73
C ASP A 32 1.66 -10.94 12.98
N ILE A 33 1.99 -10.09 11.99
CA ILE A 33 1.64 -8.66 11.98
C ILE A 33 0.21 -8.53 11.47
N SER A 34 -0.74 -8.85 12.32
CA SER A 34 -2.17 -8.87 12.01
C SER A 34 -3.03 -8.75 13.27
N GLY A 35 -4.30 -8.44 13.12
CA GLY A 35 -5.28 -8.45 14.21
C GLY A 35 -4.81 -7.70 15.46
N HIS A 36 -4.74 -8.40 16.62
CA HIS A 36 -4.40 -7.78 17.90
C HIS A 36 -2.99 -7.15 17.93
N ALA A 37 -2.02 -7.70 17.21
CA ALA A 37 -0.66 -7.13 17.17
C ALA A 37 -0.63 -5.69 16.63
N LEU A 38 -1.63 -5.31 15.83
CA LEU A 38 -1.80 -3.96 15.25
C LEU A 38 -2.60 -3.01 16.15
N SER A 39 -3.19 -3.49 17.26
CA SER A 39 -3.89 -2.63 18.20
C SER A 39 -2.91 -1.76 19.01
N ASP A 40 -3.41 -0.67 19.61
CA ASP A 40 -2.57 0.17 20.48
C ASP A 40 -1.88 -0.65 21.58
N ALA A 41 -2.59 -1.61 22.18
CA ALA A 41 -2.01 -2.48 23.20
C ALA A 41 -0.93 -3.40 22.62
N GLY A 42 -1.18 -3.99 21.44
CA GLY A 42 -0.20 -4.82 20.75
C GLY A 42 1.04 -4.03 20.35
N LEU A 43 0.87 -2.87 19.74
CA LEU A 43 1.98 -2.00 19.33
C LEU A 43 2.77 -1.49 20.54
N SER A 44 2.09 -1.16 21.66
CA SER A 44 2.78 -0.78 22.89
C SER A 44 3.68 -1.89 23.44
N VAL A 45 3.19 -3.14 23.46
CA VAL A 45 4.02 -4.29 23.87
C VAL A 45 5.23 -4.48 22.95
N LEU A 46 5.06 -4.30 21.63
CA LEU A 46 6.16 -4.40 20.68
C LEU A 46 7.18 -3.27 20.83
N ALA A 47 6.74 -2.08 21.21
CA ALA A 47 7.61 -0.93 21.45
C ALA A 47 8.50 -1.08 22.71
N ASP A 48 8.07 -1.91 23.65
CA ASP A 48 8.83 -2.17 24.88
C ASP A 48 9.99 -3.16 24.70
N PHE A 49 10.08 -3.86 23.57
CA PHE A 49 11.22 -4.75 23.30
C PHE A 49 12.49 -3.95 23.00
N ASP A 50 13.61 -4.40 23.55
CA ASP A 50 14.93 -4.04 23.03
C ASP A 50 15.17 -4.82 21.73
N PRO A 51 15.17 -4.16 20.56
CA PRO A 51 15.34 -4.85 19.28
C PRO A 51 16.64 -5.66 19.21
N THR A 52 17.70 -5.22 19.93
CA THR A 52 19.00 -5.89 19.90
C THR A 52 19.01 -7.23 20.64
N SER A 53 18.02 -7.47 21.52
CA SER A 53 17.83 -8.74 22.20
C SER A 53 17.14 -9.80 21.37
N LEU A 54 16.51 -9.41 20.24
CA LEU A 54 15.79 -10.31 19.35
C LEU A 54 16.75 -11.03 18.40
N PRO A 55 16.43 -12.29 17.98
CA PRO A 55 17.25 -13.03 17.03
C PRO A 55 17.41 -12.28 15.69
N ILE A 56 18.62 -12.31 15.13
CA ILE A 56 18.90 -11.73 13.80
C ILE A 56 18.34 -12.64 12.71
N VAL A 57 17.72 -12.05 11.70
CA VAL A 57 17.31 -12.71 10.45
C VAL A 57 18.37 -12.46 9.38
N ALA A 58 18.61 -13.44 8.51
CA ALA A 58 19.57 -13.30 7.42
C ALA A 58 19.19 -12.16 6.45
N ASP A 59 20.20 -11.46 5.91
CA ASP A 59 20.01 -10.26 5.09
C ASP A 59 19.40 -10.54 3.70
N ASP A 60 19.51 -11.78 3.21
CA ASP A 60 19.02 -12.22 1.88
C ASP A 60 17.60 -12.80 1.91
N VAL A 61 16.89 -12.66 3.02
CA VAL A 61 15.52 -13.17 3.14
C VAL A 61 14.54 -12.36 2.29
N ARG A 62 13.58 -13.04 1.65
CA ARG A 62 12.46 -12.37 0.97
C ARG A 62 11.64 -11.58 1.98
N ILE A 63 11.33 -10.33 1.64
CA ILE A 63 10.35 -9.50 2.36
C ILE A 63 8.97 -9.76 1.76
N GLY A 64 8.05 -10.20 2.60
CA GLY A 64 6.65 -10.39 2.23
C GLY A 64 5.81 -9.12 2.40
N PRO A 65 4.49 -9.21 2.14
CA PRO A 65 3.56 -8.12 2.45
C PRO A 65 3.67 -7.73 3.93
N CYS A 66 3.76 -6.44 4.23
CA CYS A 66 4.04 -5.97 5.59
C CYS A 66 2.91 -6.24 6.61
N VAL A 67 1.71 -6.56 6.15
CA VAL A 67 0.53 -6.92 6.97
C VAL A 67 0.03 -8.29 6.54
N GLY A 68 -0.23 -9.15 7.52
CA GLY A 68 -0.83 -10.47 7.32
C GLY A 68 -2.35 -10.46 7.49
N ASN A 69 -3.04 -11.45 6.92
CA ASN A 69 -4.47 -11.65 7.07
C ASN A 69 -5.33 -10.40 6.78
N VAL A 70 -4.99 -9.66 5.72
CA VAL A 70 -5.74 -8.48 5.30
C VAL A 70 -7.19 -8.87 4.99
N GLY A 71 -8.13 -8.28 5.74
CA GLY A 71 -9.56 -8.54 5.57
C GLY A 71 -10.15 -7.79 4.38
N LYS A 72 -9.79 -6.51 4.24
CA LYS A 72 -10.19 -5.65 3.13
C LYS A 72 -9.00 -4.89 2.58
N PHE A 73 -8.90 -4.82 1.26
CA PHE A 73 -8.01 -3.95 0.54
C PHE A 73 -8.86 -2.91 -0.18
N ILE A 74 -9.08 -1.78 0.49
CA ILE A 74 -9.96 -0.69 0.05
C ILE A 74 -9.11 0.34 -0.68
N CYS A 75 -9.59 0.88 -1.79
CA CYS A 75 -8.87 1.87 -2.58
C CYS A 75 -9.75 3.10 -2.83
N ILE A 76 -9.10 4.25 -2.96
CA ILE A 76 -9.74 5.53 -3.23
C ILE A 76 -9.29 6.04 -4.60
N GLY A 77 -10.23 6.14 -5.53
CA GLY A 77 -9.98 6.71 -6.86
C GLY A 77 -10.06 8.23 -6.87
N LEU A 78 -9.36 8.85 -7.84
CA LEU A 78 -9.43 10.30 -8.14
C LEU A 78 -9.16 11.20 -6.93
N ASN A 79 -8.24 10.81 -6.06
CA ASN A 79 -7.99 11.50 -4.79
C ASN A 79 -6.85 12.53 -4.85
N TYR A 80 -6.36 12.88 -6.04
CA TYR A 80 -5.37 13.94 -6.22
C TYR A 80 -5.88 14.92 -7.25
N ALA A 81 -5.94 16.21 -6.88
CA ALA A 81 -6.54 17.26 -7.71
C ALA A 81 -5.81 17.43 -9.05
N ASP A 82 -4.50 17.35 -9.02
CA ASP A 82 -3.61 17.42 -10.19
C ASP A 82 -3.74 16.17 -11.08
N HIS A 83 -3.93 14.97 -10.52
CA HIS A 83 -4.19 13.74 -11.27
C HIS A 83 -5.57 13.76 -11.95
N ALA A 84 -6.61 14.27 -11.29
CA ALA A 84 -7.92 14.44 -11.90
C ALA A 84 -7.84 15.38 -13.13
N ALA A 85 -7.09 16.49 -13.01
CA ALA A 85 -6.85 17.42 -14.11
C ALA A 85 -6.08 16.76 -15.28
N GLU A 86 -5.04 15.95 -15.00
CA GLU A 86 -4.30 15.17 -16.00
C GLU A 86 -5.22 14.21 -16.78
N SER A 87 -6.14 13.55 -16.07
CA SER A 87 -7.09 12.59 -16.66
C SER A 87 -8.31 13.24 -17.30
N GLY A 88 -8.46 14.57 -17.24
CA GLY A 88 -9.60 15.31 -17.78
C GLY A 88 -10.91 15.01 -17.03
N LEU A 89 -10.84 14.57 -15.79
CA LEU A 89 -11.97 14.23 -14.95
C LEU A 89 -12.24 15.35 -13.92
N GLU A 90 -13.50 15.54 -13.56
CA GLU A 90 -13.89 16.43 -12.47
C GLU A 90 -13.55 15.79 -11.12
N LEU A 91 -13.18 16.62 -10.15
CA LEU A 91 -12.99 16.17 -8.77
C LEU A 91 -14.32 15.67 -8.19
N PRO A 92 -14.32 14.47 -7.58
CA PRO A 92 -15.54 13.94 -6.99
C PRO A 92 -15.94 14.73 -5.73
N GLU A 93 -17.26 14.80 -5.45
CA GLU A 93 -17.77 15.43 -4.23
C GLU A 93 -17.52 14.58 -2.97
N GLU A 94 -17.33 13.26 -3.14
CA GLU A 94 -17.01 12.30 -2.07
C GLU A 94 -16.00 11.26 -2.58
N PRO A 95 -15.26 10.57 -1.68
CA PRO A 95 -14.29 9.55 -2.05
C PRO A 95 -14.87 8.46 -2.95
N VAL A 96 -14.26 8.23 -4.12
CA VAL A 96 -14.63 7.13 -5.02
C VAL A 96 -14.03 5.83 -4.47
N VAL A 97 -14.88 4.95 -3.95
CA VAL A 97 -14.45 3.72 -3.26
C VAL A 97 -14.50 2.52 -4.18
N PHE A 98 -13.42 1.77 -4.22
CA PHE A 98 -13.36 0.45 -4.85
C PHE A 98 -12.49 -0.51 -4.05
N PHE A 99 -12.40 -1.77 -4.47
CA PHE A 99 -11.64 -2.81 -3.78
C PHE A 99 -10.66 -3.47 -4.72
N LYS A 100 -9.52 -3.89 -4.16
CA LYS A 100 -8.69 -4.94 -4.74
C LYS A 100 -9.01 -6.24 -4.02
N ALA A 101 -9.04 -7.36 -4.76
CA ALA A 101 -9.08 -8.67 -4.12
C ALA A 101 -7.83 -8.85 -3.24
N THR A 102 -7.99 -9.37 -2.03
CA THR A 102 -6.86 -9.60 -1.12
C THR A 102 -5.86 -10.63 -1.68
N SER A 103 -6.28 -11.47 -2.63
CA SER A 103 -5.40 -12.37 -3.39
C SER A 103 -4.40 -11.65 -4.31
N SER A 104 -4.60 -10.35 -4.59
CA SER A 104 -3.64 -9.55 -5.34
C SER A 104 -2.43 -9.11 -4.53
N ILE A 105 -2.48 -9.25 -3.20
CA ILE A 105 -1.43 -8.77 -2.30
C ILE A 105 -0.17 -9.62 -2.43
N ILE A 106 0.95 -8.93 -2.66
CA ILE A 106 2.30 -9.52 -2.71
C ILE A 106 3.30 -8.67 -1.92
N GLY A 107 4.49 -9.21 -1.71
CA GLY A 107 5.60 -8.47 -1.10
C GLY A 107 6.10 -7.32 -1.96
N PRO A 108 6.84 -6.36 -1.35
CA PRO A 108 7.28 -5.13 -2.01
C PRO A 108 8.24 -5.38 -3.18
N ASN A 109 8.94 -6.50 -3.16
CA ASN A 109 9.99 -6.83 -4.15
C ASN A 109 9.65 -8.10 -4.95
N ASP A 110 8.42 -8.59 -4.86
CA ASP A 110 7.96 -9.72 -5.67
C ASP A 110 7.72 -9.28 -7.12
N ASN A 111 7.75 -10.24 -8.03
CA ASN A 111 7.48 -9.97 -9.44
C ASN A 111 6.01 -9.59 -9.67
N VAL A 112 5.80 -8.65 -10.59
CA VAL A 112 4.48 -8.27 -11.08
C VAL A 112 4.19 -9.03 -12.36
N GLU A 113 3.10 -9.79 -12.38
CA GLU A 113 2.69 -10.59 -13.55
C GLU A 113 1.70 -9.82 -14.41
N ILE A 114 1.99 -9.68 -15.72
CA ILE A 114 1.04 -9.13 -16.66
C ILE A 114 -0.06 -10.16 -16.93
N PRO A 115 -1.35 -9.85 -16.67
CA PRO A 115 -2.45 -10.76 -16.89
C PRO A 115 -2.61 -11.16 -18.36
N ARG A 116 -3.17 -12.33 -18.63
CA ARG A 116 -3.47 -12.79 -20.00
C ARG A 116 -4.38 -11.82 -20.73
N GLY A 117 -3.98 -11.42 -21.94
CA GLY A 117 -4.72 -10.47 -22.76
C GLY A 117 -4.62 -9.03 -22.29
N SER A 118 -3.81 -8.74 -21.28
CA SER A 118 -3.47 -7.38 -20.87
C SER A 118 -2.55 -6.74 -21.89
N VAL A 119 -2.82 -5.47 -22.17
CA VAL A 119 -1.99 -4.60 -23.02
C VAL A 119 -1.79 -3.23 -22.40
N LYS A 120 -2.53 -2.92 -21.33
CA LYS A 120 -2.58 -1.61 -20.67
C LYS A 120 -2.33 -1.72 -19.16
N THR A 121 -1.36 -2.55 -18.74
CA THR A 121 -0.93 -2.63 -17.33
C THR A 121 -0.17 -1.36 -16.95
N ASP A 122 -0.62 -0.69 -15.92
CA ASP A 122 -0.19 0.63 -15.45
C ASP A 122 0.20 0.60 -13.97
N TRP A 123 0.92 1.60 -13.51
CA TRP A 123 1.48 1.79 -12.17
C TRP A 123 0.81 2.93 -11.41
N GLU A 124 0.77 2.83 -10.08
CA GLU A 124 0.25 3.87 -9.20
C GLU A 124 0.93 3.81 -7.82
N VAL A 125 1.85 4.76 -7.51
CA VAL A 125 2.37 4.89 -6.14
C VAL A 125 1.31 5.51 -5.24
N GLU A 126 1.03 4.86 -4.10
CA GLU A 126 -0.01 5.29 -3.17
C GLU A 126 0.43 5.16 -1.71
N LEU A 127 -0.05 6.06 -0.86
CA LEU A 127 0.04 5.89 0.59
C LEU A 127 -0.94 4.81 1.02
N GLY A 128 -0.42 3.75 1.63
CA GLY A 128 -1.21 2.72 2.31
C GLY A 128 -1.43 3.08 3.78
N VAL A 129 -2.68 3.05 4.21
CA VAL A 129 -3.08 3.25 5.62
C VAL A 129 -3.56 1.93 6.19
N VAL A 130 -2.96 1.49 7.30
CA VAL A 130 -3.32 0.24 7.97
C VAL A 130 -4.13 0.54 9.21
N ILE A 131 -5.33 -0.03 9.29
CA ILE A 131 -6.24 0.13 10.42
C ILE A 131 -5.74 -0.68 11.62
N GLY A 132 -5.77 -0.07 12.80
CA GLY A 132 -5.34 -0.66 14.08
C GLY A 132 -6.46 -0.96 15.07
N LYS A 133 -7.64 -0.36 14.88
CA LYS A 133 -8.81 -0.53 15.76
C LYS A 133 -10.07 -0.82 14.96
N HIS A 134 -11.04 -1.48 15.58
CA HIS A 134 -12.39 -1.55 15.02
C HIS A 134 -12.92 -0.12 14.83
N THR A 135 -13.29 0.22 13.59
CA THR A 135 -13.64 1.58 13.16
C THR A 135 -15.02 1.56 12.54
N LYS A 136 -15.98 2.24 13.16
CA LYS A 136 -17.36 2.37 12.68
C LYS A 136 -17.93 3.72 13.13
N TYR A 137 -18.46 4.51 12.19
CA TYR A 137 -19.08 5.82 12.43
C TYR A 137 -18.16 6.82 13.16
N VAL A 138 -16.85 6.79 12.86
CA VAL A 138 -15.89 7.71 13.47
C VAL A 138 -15.94 9.08 12.79
N THR A 139 -15.68 10.12 13.57
CA THR A 139 -15.50 11.48 13.06
C THR A 139 -14.11 11.67 12.44
N ARG A 140 -13.94 12.72 11.63
CA ARG A 140 -12.61 13.09 11.12
C ARG A 140 -11.58 13.34 12.23
N ALA A 141 -12.01 13.92 13.34
CA ALA A 141 -11.12 14.23 14.47
C ALA A 141 -10.60 12.96 15.17
N GLU A 142 -11.36 11.87 15.14
CA GLU A 142 -11.01 10.58 15.76
C GLU A 142 -10.27 9.64 14.80
N ALA A 143 -10.36 9.89 13.49
CA ALA A 143 -9.99 8.93 12.46
C ALA A 143 -8.53 8.45 12.56
N LEU A 144 -7.58 9.36 12.81
CA LEU A 144 -6.15 8.98 12.88
C LEU A 144 -5.82 8.16 14.14
N ASP A 145 -6.64 8.22 15.19
CA ASP A 145 -6.48 7.38 16.37
C ASP A 145 -6.78 5.90 16.09
N HIS A 146 -7.40 5.61 14.95
CA HIS A 146 -7.73 4.26 14.50
C HIS A 146 -6.65 3.65 13.57
N VAL A 147 -5.61 4.38 13.23
CA VAL A 147 -4.52 3.93 12.36
C VAL A 147 -3.45 3.20 13.17
N ALA A 148 -3.00 2.04 12.71
CA ALA A 148 -1.82 1.34 13.23
C ALA A 148 -0.53 1.95 12.67
N GLY A 149 -0.52 2.28 11.38
CA GLY A 149 0.63 2.83 10.69
C GLY A 149 0.39 2.94 9.18
N TYR A 150 1.49 3.17 8.46
CA TYR A 150 1.51 3.48 7.04
C TYR A 150 2.51 2.61 6.29
N CYS A 151 2.27 2.37 5.01
CA CYS A 151 3.17 1.65 4.12
C CYS A 151 3.10 2.22 2.70
N VAL A 152 3.98 1.75 1.81
CA VAL A 152 3.89 2.04 0.38
C VAL A 152 3.00 0.99 -0.27
N VAL A 153 2.15 1.39 -1.21
CA VAL A 153 1.33 0.54 -2.06
C VAL A 153 1.65 0.85 -3.52
N ASN A 154 1.68 -0.18 -4.37
CA ASN A 154 1.59 -0.01 -5.81
C ASN A 154 0.20 -0.51 -6.26
N ASP A 155 -0.74 0.41 -6.55
CA ASP A 155 -2.09 0.04 -7.01
C ASP A 155 -2.09 -0.25 -8.52
N LEU A 156 -1.39 -1.33 -8.91
CA LEU A 156 -1.30 -1.77 -10.29
C LEU A 156 -2.68 -1.96 -10.93
N SER A 157 -2.79 -1.52 -12.18
CA SER A 157 -4.07 -1.40 -12.88
C SER A 157 -3.96 -1.92 -14.31
N GLU A 158 -4.87 -2.77 -14.74
CA GLU A 158 -5.07 -3.03 -16.17
C GLU A 158 -6.21 -2.14 -16.67
N ARG A 159 -5.87 -1.09 -17.41
CA ARG A 159 -6.81 -0.01 -17.77
C ARG A 159 -7.94 -0.47 -18.67
N ASP A 160 -7.71 -1.39 -19.60
CA ASP A 160 -8.79 -1.94 -20.44
C ASP A 160 -9.82 -2.69 -19.59
N PHE A 161 -9.34 -3.53 -18.64
CA PHE A 161 -10.23 -4.28 -17.76
C PHE A 161 -10.97 -3.39 -16.77
N GLN A 162 -10.32 -2.32 -16.32
CA GLN A 162 -10.88 -1.34 -15.39
C GLN A 162 -12.00 -0.53 -16.05
N LEU A 163 -11.76 0.04 -17.23
CA LEU A 163 -12.59 1.10 -17.80
C LEU A 163 -13.55 0.60 -18.89
N HIS A 164 -13.13 -0.40 -19.68
CA HIS A 164 -13.87 -0.80 -20.88
C HIS A 164 -14.63 -2.12 -20.74
N ARG A 165 -14.65 -2.72 -19.53
CA ARG A 165 -15.34 -4.00 -19.27
C ARG A 165 -16.49 -3.86 -18.27
N SER A 166 -17.54 -3.13 -18.68
CA SER A 166 -18.80 -2.94 -17.91
C SER A 166 -18.65 -2.11 -16.64
N GLY A 167 -17.66 -1.21 -16.56
CA GLY A 167 -17.56 -0.16 -15.54
C GLY A 167 -17.22 -0.61 -14.11
N GLN A 168 -16.91 -1.89 -13.89
CA GLN A 168 -16.49 -2.39 -12.58
C GLN A 168 -14.96 -2.41 -12.48
N TRP A 169 -14.39 -1.45 -11.77
CA TRP A 169 -12.94 -1.25 -11.66
C TRP A 169 -12.20 -2.46 -11.11
N VAL A 170 -12.83 -3.21 -10.20
CA VAL A 170 -12.24 -4.38 -9.54
C VAL A 170 -11.57 -5.36 -10.52
N LYS A 171 -12.10 -5.52 -11.74
CA LYS A 171 -11.53 -6.41 -12.75
C LYS A 171 -10.14 -5.98 -13.25
N GLY A 172 -9.89 -4.69 -13.30
CA GLY A 172 -8.60 -4.13 -13.69
C GLY A 172 -7.64 -3.94 -12.52
N LYS A 173 -8.14 -4.04 -11.29
CA LYS A 173 -7.42 -3.75 -10.07
C LYS A 173 -7.03 -5.00 -9.26
N SER A 174 -7.57 -6.18 -9.58
CA SER A 174 -7.48 -7.38 -8.74
C SER A 174 -6.81 -8.58 -9.40
N ALA A 175 -6.04 -8.37 -10.49
CA ALA A 175 -5.20 -9.46 -10.98
C ALA A 175 -4.20 -9.88 -9.89
N ASP A 176 -3.85 -11.15 -9.87
CA ASP A 176 -2.83 -11.65 -8.95
C ASP A 176 -1.55 -10.82 -9.13
N THR A 177 -0.85 -10.52 -8.03
CA THR A 177 0.32 -9.65 -7.95
C THR A 177 0.08 -8.15 -8.12
N PHE A 178 -1.16 -7.68 -8.28
CA PHE A 178 -1.46 -6.25 -8.52
C PHE A 178 -1.54 -5.38 -7.25
N GLY A 179 -1.16 -5.92 -6.10
CA GLY A 179 -1.18 -5.22 -4.82
C GLY A 179 0.09 -5.39 -3.99
N PRO A 180 1.28 -4.98 -4.49
CA PRO A 180 2.48 -4.93 -3.65
C PRO A 180 2.28 -3.98 -2.48
N ILE A 181 2.53 -4.43 -1.23
CA ILE A 181 2.49 -3.62 0.00
C ILE A 181 3.76 -3.79 0.84
N GLY A 182 4.28 -2.69 1.36
CA GLY A 182 5.51 -2.69 2.18
C GLY A 182 6.50 -1.63 1.74
N PRO A 183 7.82 -1.78 2.03
CA PRO A 183 8.51 -2.96 2.56
C PRO A 183 8.20 -3.24 4.03
N TRP A 184 7.75 -2.27 4.78
CA TRP A 184 7.37 -2.38 6.18
C TRP A 184 6.14 -1.53 6.48
N LEU A 185 5.49 -1.84 7.60
CA LEU A 185 4.53 -0.98 8.26
C LEU A 185 5.32 -0.05 9.19
N VAL A 186 5.27 1.26 8.92
CA VAL A 186 5.79 2.29 9.84
C VAL A 186 4.68 2.69 10.78
N THR A 187 4.87 2.50 12.07
CA THR A 187 3.83 2.81 13.07
C THR A 187 3.52 4.31 13.10
N ARG A 188 2.28 4.68 13.42
CA ARG A 188 1.77 6.06 13.29
C ARG A 188 2.57 7.10 14.08
N ASP A 189 3.18 6.70 15.20
CA ASP A 189 4.02 7.56 16.04
C ASP A 189 5.30 8.05 15.33
N GLU A 190 5.79 7.28 14.34
CA GLU A 190 6.94 7.68 13.50
C GLU A 190 6.53 8.50 12.25
N VAL A 191 5.23 8.65 11.99
CA VAL A 191 4.70 9.44 10.87
C VAL A 191 3.72 10.48 11.42
N PRO A 192 4.20 11.56 12.01
CA PRO A 192 3.35 12.54 12.69
C PRO A 192 2.41 13.32 11.74
N ASP A 193 2.76 13.42 10.48
CA ASP A 193 1.94 14.07 9.45
C ASP A 193 1.89 13.25 8.15
N PRO A 194 0.91 12.34 8.00
CA PRO A 194 0.75 11.56 6.78
C PRO A 194 0.33 12.39 5.56
N GLN A 195 -0.05 13.66 5.76
CA GLN A 195 -0.44 14.58 4.66
C GLN A 195 0.73 15.42 4.14
N ASN A 196 1.97 15.12 4.50
CA ASN A 196 3.14 15.87 4.05
C ASN A 196 4.33 14.96 3.74
N LEU A 197 4.09 13.89 2.97
CA LEU A 197 5.11 12.93 2.55
C LEU A 197 5.37 13.07 1.06
N GLN A 198 6.65 13.14 0.65
CA GLN A 198 7.03 13.06 -0.76
C GLN A 198 6.90 11.61 -1.25
N MET A 199 6.49 11.44 -2.50
CA MET A 199 6.30 10.12 -3.10
C MET A 199 6.70 10.12 -4.57
N TYR A 200 7.24 8.99 -5.03
CA TYR A 200 7.71 8.87 -6.40
C TYR A 200 7.55 7.46 -6.97
N LEU A 201 7.54 7.38 -8.31
CA LEU A 201 7.63 6.11 -9.02
C LEU A 201 8.46 6.27 -10.29
N GLU A 202 9.33 5.28 -10.52
CA GLU A 202 10.18 5.15 -11.70
C GLU A 202 9.91 3.83 -12.42
N VAL A 203 9.97 3.87 -13.75
CA VAL A 203 10.02 2.67 -14.58
C VAL A 203 11.30 2.72 -15.41
N ASN A 204 12.14 1.71 -15.29
CA ASN A 204 13.45 1.61 -15.96
C ASN A 204 14.36 2.83 -15.70
N GLY A 205 14.29 3.40 -14.49
CA GLY A 205 15.07 4.57 -14.08
C GLY A 205 14.54 5.91 -14.59
N HIS A 206 13.40 5.93 -15.31
CA HIS A 206 12.70 7.16 -15.66
C HIS A 206 11.61 7.47 -14.64
N ARG A 207 11.66 8.66 -14.04
CA ARG A 207 10.69 9.11 -13.05
C ARG A 207 9.41 9.59 -13.75
N TYR A 208 8.33 8.83 -13.54
CA TYR A 208 7.00 9.14 -14.06
C TYR A 208 6.13 9.85 -13.03
N GLN A 209 6.17 9.42 -11.77
CA GLN A 209 5.42 10.08 -10.71
C GLN A 209 6.40 10.77 -9.75
N ASP A 210 6.09 12.02 -9.40
CA ASP A 210 6.80 12.84 -8.42
C ASP A 210 5.78 13.75 -7.76
N GLY A 211 5.33 13.39 -6.57
CA GLY A 211 4.18 14.01 -5.92
C GLY A 211 4.31 14.06 -4.41
N SER A 212 3.24 14.49 -3.76
CA SER A 212 3.18 14.56 -2.30
C SER A 212 1.76 14.29 -1.82
N THR A 213 1.63 13.59 -0.70
CA THR A 213 0.33 13.39 -0.02
C THR A 213 -0.37 14.71 0.35
N LYS A 214 0.36 15.82 0.32
CA LYS A 214 -0.17 17.16 0.56
C LYS A 214 -1.21 17.59 -0.46
N THR A 215 -1.17 17.04 -1.70
CA THR A 215 -2.11 17.37 -2.77
C THR A 215 -3.31 16.43 -2.85
N MET A 216 -3.49 15.55 -1.85
CA MET A 216 -4.73 14.77 -1.71
C MET A 216 -5.96 15.68 -1.63
N HIS A 217 -7.00 15.35 -2.38
CA HIS A 217 -8.28 16.03 -2.32
C HIS A 217 -9.03 15.70 -1.02
N PHE A 218 -9.08 14.43 -0.67
CA PHE A 218 -9.57 13.94 0.62
C PHE A 218 -8.40 13.45 1.45
N ASP A 219 -8.13 14.09 2.58
CA ASP A 219 -7.10 13.67 3.51
C ASP A 219 -7.40 12.30 4.15
N VAL A 220 -6.40 11.68 4.76
CA VAL A 220 -6.53 10.36 5.41
C VAL A 220 -7.68 10.34 6.41
N SER A 221 -7.84 11.41 7.20
CA SER A 221 -8.92 11.52 8.19
C SER A 221 -10.31 11.51 7.56
N THR A 222 -10.46 12.23 6.44
CA THR A 222 -11.71 12.26 5.67
C THR A 222 -12.01 10.88 5.09
N VAL A 223 -11.03 10.23 4.50
CA VAL A 223 -11.18 8.89 3.90
C VAL A 223 -11.63 7.87 4.94
N ILE A 224 -10.96 7.80 6.09
CA ILE A 224 -11.33 6.85 7.17
C ILE A 224 -12.73 7.15 7.70
N SER A 225 -13.01 8.42 8.01
CA SER A 225 -14.34 8.84 8.50
C SER A 225 -15.44 8.46 7.50
N HIS A 226 -15.25 8.77 6.21
CA HIS A 226 -16.19 8.45 5.14
C HIS A 226 -16.43 6.94 5.03
N LEU A 227 -15.38 6.13 4.90
CA LEU A 227 -15.50 4.68 4.80
C LEU A 227 -16.23 4.06 5.99
N SER A 228 -16.00 4.57 7.19
CA SER A 228 -16.59 4.07 8.43
C SER A 228 -18.11 4.28 8.51
N GLN A 229 -18.69 5.13 7.66
CA GLN A 229 -20.15 5.34 7.58
C GLN A 229 -20.84 4.19 6.83
N PHE A 230 -20.15 3.50 5.95
CA PHE A 230 -20.71 2.46 5.07
C PHE A 230 -20.35 1.05 5.52
N MET A 231 -19.19 0.88 6.16
CA MET A 231 -18.70 -0.42 6.58
C MET A 231 -17.83 -0.33 7.83
N SER A 232 -17.79 -1.39 8.62
CA SER A 232 -16.80 -1.51 9.69
C SER A 232 -15.42 -1.79 9.10
N LEU A 233 -14.40 -1.06 9.59
CA LEU A 233 -13.00 -1.38 9.33
C LEU A 233 -12.43 -2.13 10.53
N HIS A 234 -11.49 -3.03 10.28
CA HIS A 234 -10.91 -3.91 11.31
C HIS A 234 -9.38 -3.82 11.31
N PRO A 235 -8.73 -4.14 12.44
CA PRO A 235 -7.27 -4.20 12.49
C PRO A 235 -6.70 -5.08 11.38
N GLY A 236 -5.80 -4.51 10.57
CA GLY A 236 -5.20 -5.15 9.40
C GLY A 236 -5.91 -4.87 8.07
N ASP A 237 -7.06 -4.20 8.04
CA ASP A 237 -7.60 -3.65 6.79
C ASP A 237 -6.63 -2.59 6.24
N VAL A 238 -6.41 -2.60 4.93
CA VAL A 238 -5.52 -1.68 4.23
C VAL A 238 -6.36 -0.74 3.36
N ILE A 239 -6.06 0.56 3.45
CA ILE A 239 -6.66 1.58 2.58
C ILE A 239 -5.55 2.16 1.71
N SER A 240 -5.69 2.04 0.39
CA SER A 240 -4.86 2.70 -0.62
C SER A 240 -5.51 4.02 -0.99
N THR A 241 -4.79 5.14 -0.85
CA THR A 241 -5.41 6.46 -0.72
C THR A 241 -5.47 7.28 -2.01
N GLY A 242 -5.13 6.67 -3.13
CA GLY A 242 -5.06 7.33 -4.43
C GLY A 242 -3.64 7.72 -4.81
N THR A 243 -3.43 8.01 -6.09
CA THR A 243 -2.13 8.24 -6.71
C THR A 243 -1.99 9.66 -7.25
N PRO A 244 -0.77 10.27 -7.20
CA PRO A 244 -0.48 11.55 -7.85
C PRO A 244 -0.38 11.41 -9.38
N PRO A 245 -0.28 12.51 -10.16
CA PRO A 245 -0.07 12.48 -11.59
C PRO A 245 1.15 11.66 -12.03
N GLY A 246 1.16 11.25 -13.30
CA GLY A 246 2.28 10.55 -13.93
C GLY A 246 2.04 9.06 -14.14
N VAL A 247 0.78 8.61 -14.06
CA VAL A 247 0.40 7.24 -14.47
C VAL A 247 0.60 7.05 -15.98
N GLY A 248 0.78 5.80 -16.40
CA GLY A 248 1.05 5.48 -17.80
C GLY A 248 -0.09 5.86 -18.75
N MET A 249 -1.32 5.76 -18.31
CA MET A 249 -2.50 6.20 -19.07
C MET A 249 -2.53 7.71 -19.31
N GLY A 250 -1.95 8.51 -18.39
CA GLY A 250 -1.86 9.97 -18.50
C GLY A 250 -0.72 10.45 -19.41
N GLN A 251 0.17 9.58 -19.86
CA GLN A 251 1.30 9.97 -20.71
C GLN A 251 0.86 10.28 -22.14
N SER A 252 1.64 11.09 -22.82
CA SER A 252 1.43 11.39 -24.26
C SER A 252 2.70 11.08 -25.07
N PRO A 253 2.77 9.96 -25.79
CA PRO A 253 1.74 8.89 -25.92
C PRO A 253 1.57 8.06 -24.63
N GLU A 254 0.39 7.40 -24.47
CA GLU A 254 0.14 6.43 -23.39
C GLU A 254 1.26 5.39 -23.32
N THR A 255 1.73 5.11 -22.11
CA THR A 255 2.83 4.19 -21.84
C THR A 255 2.41 3.16 -20.82
N TYR A 256 2.69 1.88 -21.09
CA TYR A 256 2.26 0.77 -20.23
C TYR A 256 3.40 -0.22 -19.99
N LEU A 257 3.35 -0.90 -18.86
CA LEU A 257 4.34 -1.90 -18.46
C LEU A 257 4.44 -3.06 -19.45
N ARG A 258 5.66 -3.55 -19.62
CA ARG A 258 6.01 -4.68 -20.46
C ARG A 258 6.86 -5.68 -19.67
N PRO A 259 6.84 -6.97 -20.01
CA PRO A 259 7.74 -7.93 -19.41
C PRO A 259 9.20 -7.49 -19.55
N GLY A 260 9.94 -7.55 -18.43
CA GLY A 260 11.31 -7.07 -18.31
C GLY A 260 11.46 -5.66 -17.72
N ASP A 261 10.38 -4.89 -17.64
CA ASP A 261 10.42 -3.58 -17.00
C ASP A 261 10.71 -3.71 -15.49
N ARG A 262 11.41 -2.72 -14.96
CA ARG A 262 11.73 -2.58 -13.53
C ARG A 262 11.00 -1.37 -12.99
N ILE A 263 10.26 -1.58 -11.92
CA ILE A 263 9.54 -0.53 -11.21
C ILE A 263 10.27 -0.28 -9.89
N GLU A 264 10.52 1.00 -9.59
CA GLU A 264 10.96 1.45 -8.29
C GLU A 264 9.99 2.52 -7.81
N LEU A 265 9.49 2.39 -6.59
CA LEU A 265 8.60 3.39 -6.02
C LEU A 265 8.85 3.53 -4.52
N GLY A 266 8.66 4.75 -4.01
CA GLY A 266 8.90 5.03 -2.61
C GLY A 266 8.10 6.21 -2.10
N ILE A 267 7.94 6.22 -0.78
CA ILE A 267 7.35 7.33 -0.03
C ILE A 267 8.30 7.69 1.11
N GLU A 268 8.49 8.97 1.31
CA GLU A 268 9.33 9.52 2.37
C GLU A 268 9.01 8.84 3.72
N GLN A 269 10.04 8.40 4.45
CA GLN A 269 9.99 7.67 5.72
C GLN A 269 9.44 6.22 5.63
N LEU A 270 8.72 5.85 4.56
CA LEU A 270 8.04 4.54 4.46
C LEU A 270 8.86 3.47 3.73
N GLY A 271 9.96 3.84 3.08
CA GLY A 271 10.82 2.93 2.34
C GLY A 271 10.54 2.87 0.84
N VAL A 272 11.18 1.89 0.18
CA VAL A 272 11.18 1.75 -1.28
C VAL A 272 10.82 0.32 -1.65
N GLN A 273 10.08 0.16 -2.72
CA GLN A 273 9.74 -1.12 -3.35
C GLN A 273 10.46 -1.27 -4.70
N HIS A 274 10.78 -2.49 -5.09
CA HIS A 274 11.40 -2.82 -6.38
C HIS A 274 10.72 -4.03 -7.00
N GLN A 275 10.01 -3.86 -8.11
CA GLN A 275 9.39 -4.98 -8.81
C GLN A 275 10.02 -5.18 -10.19
N THR A 276 10.03 -6.45 -10.63
CA THR A 276 10.28 -6.79 -12.03
C THR A 276 9.00 -7.30 -12.65
N VAL A 277 8.66 -6.76 -13.82
CA VAL A 277 7.47 -7.15 -14.57
C VAL A 277 7.76 -8.44 -15.35
N VAL A 278 6.89 -9.44 -15.22
CA VAL A 278 7.03 -10.74 -15.87
C VAL A 278 5.75 -11.13 -16.62
N VAL A 279 5.85 -12.13 -17.47
CA VAL A 279 4.69 -12.73 -18.13
C VAL A 279 3.99 -13.66 -17.14
N SER A 280 2.67 -13.60 -17.04
CA SER A 280 1.90 -14.62 -16.30
C SER A 280 2.03 -15.98 -16.99
N ILE A 281 2.32 -16.99 -16.23
CA ILE A 281 2.51 -18.38 -16.69
C ILE A 281 1.16 -19.07 -16.92
#